data_d0712454383d66818583c3c5690ee63b
#
_entry.id   d0712454383d66818583c3c5690ee63b
#
_cell.length_a   1.000
_cell.length_b   1.000
_cell.length_c   1.000
_cell.angle_alpha   90.00
_cell.angle_beta   90.00
_cell.angle_gamma   90.00
#
_symmetry.space_group_name_H-M   'P 1'
#
loop_
_entity.id
_entity.type
_entity.pdbx_description
1 polymer ?
#
loop_
_entity_poly.entity_id
_entity_poly.type
_entity_poly.pdbx_seq_one_letter_code
_entity_poly.pdbx_strand_id
1 'polypeptide(L)'
;MYNPLRAVTHNSKFHADDVFATVVLRKLYPDMQLTRTRDPDVIASADIAYDLGGMYDHVARRYDHHQRGARKRQDTGITYSAFGLIWDHYGREYCAGDEEVWRRVDDIFVRGIDADDNGELKTHQDAYAPEFTVPQIIRQLNPLSGSDEVYDEQFEIAVRLATEIFESLCRQV
;
A
#
# COMPACT_ATOMS: atom_id res chain seq x y z
N MET A 1 1.49 17.61 -24.66
CA MET A 1 0.52 17.78 -23.56
C MET A 1 0.97 16.85 -22.43
N TYR A 2 1.17 17.39 -21.23
CA TYR A 2 1.45 16.59 -20.05
C TYR A 2 0.16 15.81 -19.68
N ASN A 3 0.25 14.50 -19.59
CA ASN A 3 -0.87 13.67 -19.22
C ASN A 3 -0.59 13.14 -17.79
N PRO A 4 -1.44 13.42 -16.79
CA PRO A 4 -1.22 12.94 -15.43
C PRO A 4 -1.22 11.41 -15.41
N LEU A 5 -0.44 10.82 -14.49
CA LEU A 5 -0.40 9.37 -14.29
C LEU A 5 -1.78 8.88 -13.83
N ARG A 6 -2.35 7.92 -14.53
CA ARG A 6 -3.62 7.27 -14.15
C ARG A 6 -3.32 6.03 -13.32
N ALA A 7 -3.67 6.08 -12.05
CA ALA A 7 -3.50 4.97 -11.12
C ALA A 7 -4.85 4.34 -10.78
N VAL A 8 -4.86 3.03 -10.57
CA VAL A 8 -6.05 2.30 -10.18
C VAL A 8 -5.76 1.38 -9.00
N THR A 9 -6.64 1.41 -8.01
CA THR A 9 -6.75 0.41 -6.95
C THR A 9 -8.21 -0.01 -6.75
N HIS A 10 -8.46 -1.01 -5.91
CA HIS A 10 -9.82 -1.52 -5.70
C HIS A 10 -10.73 -0.53 -4.95
N ASN A 11 -12.02 -0.59 -5.20
CA ASN A 11 -13.06 0.14 -4.49
C ASN A 11 -13.54 -0.61 -3.23
N SER A 12 -14.50 -0.02 -2.51
CA SER A 12 -15.07 -0.52 -1.25
C SER A 12 -14.04 -0.51 -0.10
N LYS A 13 -14.02 -1.53 0.76
CA LYS A 13 -13.12 -1.60 1.92
C LYS A 13 -11.67 -1.50 1.48
N PHE A 14 -10.89 -0.73 2.23
CA PHE A 14 -9.46 -0.53 2.03
C PHE A 14 -8.65 -1.08 3.22
N HIS A 15 -7.38 -1.35 2.98
CA HIS A 15 -6.42 -1.87 3.94
C HIS A 15 -5.23 -0.92 4.09
N ALA A 16 -4.24 -1.31 4.89
CA ALA A 16 -3.06 -0.47 5.05
C ALA A 16 -2.18 -0.45 3.80
N ASP A 17 -2.14 -1.55 3.07
CA ASP A 17 -1.25 -1.70 1.92
C ASP A 17 -1.67 -0.83 0.72
N ASP A 18 -2.95 -0.81 0.32
CA ASP A 18 -3.43 0.09 -0.74
C ASP A 18 -3.33 1.57 -0.34
N VAL A 19 -3.56 1.88 0.95
CA VAL A 19 -3.42 3.23 1.50
C VAL A 19 -1.96 3.70 1.46
N PHE A 20 -0.99 2.93 1.99
CA PHE A 20 0.43 3.32 1.99
C PHE A 20 1.06 3.25 0.60
N ALA A 21 0.63 2.34 -0.28
CA ALA A 21 1.01 2.36 -1.69
C ALA A 21 0.60 3.69 -2.35
N THR A 22 -0.62 4.18 -2.05
CA THR A 22 -1.10 5.48 -2.53
C THR A 22 -0.24 6.63 -2.00
N VAL A 23 0.18 6.61 -0.73
CA VAL A 23 1.07 7.64 -0.15
C VAL A 23 2.39 7.74 -0.93
N VAL A 24 3.03 6.59 -1.20
CA VAL A 24 4.29 6.56 -1.96
C VAL A 24 4.10 7.11 -3.37
N LEU A 25 3.07 6.64 -4.06
CA LEU A 25 2.83 7.05 -5.45
C LEU A 25 2.45 8.54 -5.57
N ARG A 26 1.64 9.08 -4.66
CA ARG A 26 1.28 10.52 -4.67
C ARG A 26 2.45 11.44 -4.41
N LYS A 27 3.41 11.03 -3.58
CA LYS A 27 4.63 11.84 -3.37
C LYS A 27 5.49 11.90 -4.63
N LEU A 28 5.62 10.78 -5.34
CA LEU A 28 6.41 10.70 -6.57
C LEU A 28 5.69 11.26 -7.79
N TYR A 29 4.37 11.18 -7.80
CA TYR A 29 3.50 11.64 -8.88
C TYR A 29 2.38 12.54 -8.32
N PRO A 30 2.70 13.82 -7.97
CA PRO A 30 1.74 14.71 -7.29
C PRO A 30 0.45 14.96 -8.07
N ASP A 31 0.52 14.91 -9.40
CA ASP A 31 -0.63 15.10 -10.31
C ASP A 31 -1.34 13.78 -10.65
N MET A 32 -1.02 12.68 -9.96
CA MET A 32 -1.61 11.38 -10.19
C MET A 32 -3.14 11.42 -10.01
N GLN A 33 -3.84 10.89 -10.99
CA GLN A 33 -5.28 10.67 -10.92
C GLN A 33 -5.54 9.24 -10.46
N LEU A 34 -6.10 9.10 -9.26
CA LEU A 34 -6.46 7.81 -8.70
C LEU A 34 -7.93 7.50 -8.96
N THR A 35 -8.19 6.31 -9.48
CA THR A 35 -9.53 5.73 -9.59
C THR A 35 -9.59 4.48 -8.73
N ARG A 36 -10.62 4.38 -7.88
CA ARG A 36 -10.88 3.16 -7.11
C ARG A 36 -12.02 2.38 -7.77
N THR A 37 -11.71 1.21 -8.32
CA THR A 37 -12.68 0.41 -9.09
C THR A 37 -12.21 -1.04 -9.26
N ARG A 38 -13.12 -1.94 -9.61
CA ARG A 38 -12.83 -3.30 -10.08
C ARG A 38 -13.22 -3.51 -11.55
N ASP A 39 -13.51 -2.43 -12.28
CA ASP A 39 -13.82 -2.49 -13.70
C ASP A 39 -12.56 -2.91 -14.49
N PRO A 40 -12.59 -4.05 -15.20
CA PRO A 40 -11.43 -4.59 -15.88
C PRO A 40 -10.94 -3.70 -17.03
N ASP A 41 -11.81 -2.94 -17.68
CA ASP A 41 -11.42 -2.05 -18.78
C ASP A 41 -10.68 -0.83 -18.25
N VAL A 42 -11.11 -0.29 -17.10
CA VAL A 42 -10.40 0.79 -16.40
C VAL A 42 -9.03 0.30 -15.91
N ILE A 43 -8.98 -0.88 -15.31
CA ILE A 43 -7.73 -1.50 -14.83
C ILE A 43 -6.75 -1.72 -15.99
N ALA A 44 -7.23 -2.26 -17.11
CA ALA A 44 -6.39 -2.52 -18.29
C ALA A 44 -5.81 -1.24 -18.90
N SER A 45 -6.57 -0.14 -18.87
CA SER A 45 -6.17 1.15 -19.44
C SER A 45 -5.31 2.01 -18.49
N ALA A 46 -5.15 1.63 -17.23
CA ALA A 46 -4.38 2.38 -16.25
C ALA A 46 -2.88 2.34 -16.54
N ASP A 47 -2.19 3.44 -16.23
CA ASP A 47 -0.74 3.52 -16.32
C ASP A 47 -0.05 2.74 -15.19
N ILE A 48 -0.70 2.65 -14.01
CA ILE A 48 -0.29 1.84 -12.86
C ILE A 48 -1.52 1.26 -12.17
N ALA A 49 -1.45 -0.02 -11.79
CA ALA A 49 -2.49 -0.68 -11.00
C ALA A 49 -1.86 -1.44 -9.83
N TYR A 50 -2.46 -1.33 -8.65
CA TYR A 50 -1.96 -1.97 -7.43
C TYR A 50 -3.09 -2.48 -6.56
N ASP A 51 -2.81 -3.57 -5.84
CA ASP A 51 -3.73 -4.29 -4.97
C ASP A 51 -5.00 -4.80 -5.69
N LEU A 52 -4.84 -5.12 -6.97
CA LEU A 52 -5.91 -5.69 -7.80
C LEU A 52 -5.37 -6.20 -9.14
N GLY A 53 -6.18 -7.00 -9.82
CA GLY A 53 -5.90 -7.48 -11.18
C GLY A 53 -5.23 -8.86 -11.24
N GLY A 54 -4.81 -9.44 -10.12
CA GLY A 54 -4.26 -10.80 -10.04
C GLY A 54 -2.90 -10.96 -10.71
N MET A 55 -2.13 -9.87 -10.86
CA MET A 55 -0.85 -9.90 -11.57
C MET A 55 0.20 -9.01 -10.92
N TYR A 56 1.42 -9.54 -10.81
CA TYR A 56 2.61 -8.76 -10.53
C TYR A 56 3.52 -8.72 -11.75
N ASP A 57 3.70 -7.52 -12.31
CA ASP A 57 4.63 -7.24 -13.41
C ASP A 57 5.11 -5.78 -13.30
N HIS A 58 6.39 -5.59 -12.93
CA HIS A 58 6.95 -4.26 -12.78
C HIS A 58 7.03 -3.48 -14.10
N VAL A 59 7.33 -4.16 -15.21
CA VAL A 59 7.43 -3.50 -16.53
C VAL A 59 6.07 -2.97 -16.98
N ALA A 60 5.01 -3.75 -16.73
CA ALA A 60 3.64 -3.35 -16.99
C ALA A 60 3.04 -2.47 -15.89
N ARG A 61 3.79 -2.17 -14.80
CA ARG A 61 3.34 -1.43 -13.62
C ARG A 61 2.07 -2.02 -13.00
N ARG A 62 2.09 -3.34 -12.76
CA ARG A 62 1.02 -4.09 -12.09
C ARG A 62 1.56 -4.67 -10.80
N TYR A 63 0.97 -4.30 -9.67
CA TYR A 63 1.47 -4.60 -8.32
C TYR A 63 0.38 -5.22 -7.47
N ASP A 64 -0.04 -6.43 -7.87
CA ASP A 64 -0.97 -7.22 -7.08
C ASP A 64 -0.26 -8.42 -6.45
N HIS A 65 -0.75 -8.89 -5.32
CA HIS A 65 -0.19 -10.01 -4.56
C HIS A 65 -1.20 -11.16 -4.35
N HIS A 66 -2.42 -11.03 -4.86
CA HIS A 66 -3.50 -12.02 -4.65
C HIS A 66 -3.38 -13.25 -5.56
N GLN A 67 -2.43 -13.28 -6.49
CA GLN A 67 -2.23 -14.42 -7.39
C GLN A 67 -1.56 -15.60 -6.66
N ARG A 68 -1.84 -16.82 -7.15
CA ARG A 68 -1.16 -18.02 -6.67
C ARG A 68 0.35 -17.92 -6.92
N GLY A 69 1.15 -18.14 -5.87
CA GLY A 69 2.61 -18.03 -5.95
C GLY A 69 3.10 -16.58 -5.90
N ALA A 70 2.37 -15.70 -5.21
CA ALA A 70 2.78 -14.33 -4.97
C ALA A 70 4.24 -14.23 -4.49
N ARG A 71 4.90 -13.14 -4.87
CA ARG A 71 6.31 -12.89 -4.56
C ARG A 71 6.53 -12.83 -3.07
N LYS A 72 7.61 -13.48 -2.59
CA LYS A 72 8.01 -13.50 -1.18
C LYS A 72 9.34 -12.78 -0.98
N ARG A 73 9.50 -12.20 0.20
CA ARG A 73 10.79 -11.66 0.67
C ARG A 73 11.78 -12.81 0.85
N GLN A 74 12.98 -12.67 0.29
CA GLN A 74 13.97 -13.75 0.27
C GLN A 74 14.53 -14.06 1.66
N ASP A 75 14.64 -13.03 2.50
CA ASP A 75 15.23 -13.12 3.85
C ASP A 75 14.26 -13.64 4.91
N THR A 76 12.97 -13.31 4.81
CA THR A 76 11.95 -13.64 5.83
C THR A 76 10.91 -14.65 5.37
N GLY A 77 10.73 -14.79 4.06
CA GLY A 77 9.67 -15.61 3.47
C GLY A 77 8.28 -14.96 3.54
N ILE A 78 8.16 -13.75 4.09
CA ILE A 78 6.92 -12.98 4.12
C ILE A 78 6.48 -12.65 2.69
N THR A 79 5.20 -12.84 2.40
CA THR A 79 4.61 -12.46 1.11
C THR A 79 4.54 -10.92 1.02
N TYR A 80 4.96 -10.36 -0.10
CA TYR A 80 4.77 -8.92 -0.34
C TYR A 80 3.28 -8.59 -0.43
N SER A 81 2.86 -7.49 0.19
CA SER A 81 1.60 -6.81 -0.09
C SER A 81 1.76 -5.85 -1.29
N ALA A 82 0.69 -5.21 -1.72
CA ALA A 82 0.78 -4.17 -2.76
C ALA A 82 1.73 -3.04 -2.34
N PHE A 83 1.68 -2.62 -1.07
CA PHE A 83 2.62 -1.62 -0.53
C PHE A 83 4.07 -2.09 -0.58
N GLY A 84 4.35 -3.32 -0.15
CA GLY A 84 5.69 -3.88 -0.20
C GLY A 84 6.25 -3.96 -1.62
N LEU A 85 5.43 -4.34 -2.61
CA LEU A 85 5.80 -4.34 -4.02
C LEU A 85 6.10 -2.93 -4.53
N ILE A 86 5.28 -1.94 -4.20
CA ILE A 86 5.52 -0.53 -4.54
C ILE A 86 6.79 -0.01 -3.86
N TRP A 87 6.99 -0.32 -2.58
CA TRP A 87 8.19 0.09 -1.84
C TRP A 87 9.49 -0.49 -2.40
N ASP A 88 9.48 -1.74 -2.79
CA ASP A 88 10.65 -2.41 -3.38
C ASP A 88 11.14 -1.69 -4.66
N HIS A 89 10.22 -1.13 -5.44
CA HIS A 89 10.54 -0.46 -6.71
C HIS A 89 10.68 1.06 -6.61
N TYR A 90 9.88 1.72 -5.78
CA TYR A 90 9.78 3.18 -5.71
C TYR A 90 10.30 3.77 -4.39
N GLY A 91 10.53 2.95 -3.37
CA GLY A 91 10.93 3.42 -2.05
C GLY A 91 12.26 4.16 -2.03
N ARG A 92 13.22 3.76 -2.87
CA ARG A 92 14.49 4.49 -2.99
C ARG A 92 14.29 5.90 -3.53
N GLU A 93 13.47 6.05 -4.55
CA GLU A 93 13.11 7.35 -5.10
C GLU A 93 12.33 8.19 -4.08
N TYR A 94 11.40 7.56 -3.35
CA TYR A 94 10.68 8.20 -2.24
C TYR A 94 11.62 8.76 -1.16
N CYS A 95 12.71 8.05 -0.86
CA CYS A 95 13.76 8.46 0.08
C CYS A 95 14.85 9.34 -0.55
N ALA A 96 14.62 9.91 -1.73
CA ALA A 96 15.59 10.74 -2.46
C ALA A 96 16.96 10.03 -2.69
N GLY A 97 16.96 8.72 -2.80
CA GLY A 97 18.17 7.89 -3.02
C GLY A 97 18.89 7.47 -1.74
N ASP A 98 18.38 7.80 -0.56
CA ASP A 98 18.96 7.37 0.71
C ASP A 98 18.65 5.88 0.97
N GLU A 99 19.64 5.03 0.72
CA GLU A 99 19.56 3.57 0.89
C GLU A 99 19.42 3.14 2.34
N GLU A 100 19.96 3.91 3.29
CA GLU A 100 19.89 3.59 4.72
C GLU A 100 18.47 3.83 5.22
N VAL A 101 17.90 4.99 4.92
CA VAL A 101 16.50 5.31 5.24
C VAL A 101 15.56 4.32 4.55
N TRP A 102 15.73 4.05 3.24
CA TRP A 102 14.89 3.09 2.53
C TRP A 102 14.89 1.70 3.21
N ARG A 103 16.07 1.17 3.54
CA ARG A 103 16.21 -0.15 4.17
C ARG A 103 15.63 -0.16 5.58
N ARG A 104 15.91 0.90 6.35
CA ARG A 104 15.42 1.00 7.72
C ARG A 104 13.89 1.06 7.78
N VAL A 105 13.27 1.85 6.91
CA VAL A 105 11.80 1.92 6.79
C VAL A 105 11.21 0.57 6.36
N ASP A 106 11.86 -0.12 5.42
CA ASP A 106 11.45 -1.46 5.02
C ASP A 106 11.43 -2.41 6.23
N ASP A 107 12.53 -2.44 6.99
CA ASP A 107 12.72 -3.35 8.12
C ASP A 107 11.73 -3.11 9.26
N ILE A 108 11.46 -1.85 9.62
CA ILE A 108 10.67 -1.54 10.80
C ILE A 108 9.18 -1.29 10.53
N PHE A 109 8.79 -1.10 9.26
CA PHE A 109 7.42 -0.71 8.94
C PHE A 109 6.83 -1.51 7.78
N VAL A 110 7.45 -1.49 6.59
CA VAL A 110 6.84 -2.09 5.37
C VAL A 110 6.61 -3.58 5.54
N ARG A 111 7.58 -4.31 6.09
CA ARG A 111 7.46 -5.77 6.38
C ARG A 111 6.31 -6.08 7.32
N GLY A 112 6.04 -5.20 8.27
CA GLY A 112 4.91 -5.35 9.19
C GLY A 112 3.56 -5.22 8.48
N ILE A 113 3.45 -4.28 7.53
CA ILE A 113 2.26 -4.14 6.67
C ILE A 113 2.10 -5.39 5.79
N ASP A 114 3.18 -5.85 5.13
CA ASP A 114 3.15 -7.07 4.32
C ASP A 114 2.65 -8.28 5.12
N ALA A 115 3.17 -8.46 6.33
CA ALA A 115 2.80 -9.60 7.17
C ALA A 115 1.35 -9.50 7.68
N ASP A 116 0.87 -8.30 8.04
CA ASP A 116 -0.52 -8.11 8.49
C ASP A 116 -1.50 -8.40 7.34
N ASP A 117 -1.23 -7.84 6.17
CA ASP A 117 -2.12 -7.96 5.01
C ASP A 117 -2.26 -9.40 4.51
N ASN A 118 -1.16 -10.14 4.50
CA ASN A 118 -1.15 -11.56 4.12
C ASN A 118 -1.54 -12.52 5.26
N GLY A 119 -1.91 -12.02 6.45
CA GLY A 119 -2.22 -12.86 7.61
C GLY A 119 -1.03 -13.66 8.14
N GLU A 120 0.19 -13.22 7.83
CA GLU A 120 1.45 -13.86 8.24
C GLU A 120 2.07 -13.23 9.50
N LEU A 121 1.39 -12.23 10.09
CA LEU A 121 1.86 -11.58 11.32
C LEU A 121 1.86 -12.57 12.49
N LYS A 122 3.04 -12.78 13.08
CA LYS A 122 3.17 -13.60 14.29
C LYS A 122 2.82 -12.74 15.50
N THR A 123 1.63 -12.90 16.04
CA THR A 123 1.24 -12.29 17.31
C THR A 123 1.82 -13.09 18.47
N HIS A 124 2.25 -12.41 19.53
CA HIS A 124 2.58 -13.06 20.79
C HIS A 124 1.28 -13.53 21.45
N GLN A 125 1.00 -14.84 21.41
CA GLN A 125 -0.21 -15.43 22.01
C GLN A 125 -0.30 -15.20 23.52
N ASP A 126 0.81 -14.90 24.17
CA ASP A 126 0.93 -14.65 25.62
C ASP A 126 1.03 -13.15 25.98
N ALA A 127 0.72 -12.24 25.03
CA ALA A 127 0.77 -10.80 25.30
C ALA A 127 -0.29 -10.43 26.37
N TYR A 128 0.15 -9.78 27.45
CA TYR A 128 -0.71 -9.30 28.53
C TYR A 128 -1.73 -8.26 28.08
N ALA A 129 -1.44 -7.56 26.99
CA ALA A 129 -2.34 -6.60 26.35
C ALA A 129 -2.41 -6.86 24.84
N PRO A 130 -3.58 -6.68 24.22
CA PRO A 130 -3.70 -6.79 22.77
C PRO A 130 -2.87 -5.71 22.09
N GLU A 131 -2.16 -6.10 21.03
CA GLU A 131 -1.47 -5.14 20.17
C GLU A 131 -2.52 -4.41 19.31
N PHE A 132 -2.36 -3.10 19.16
CA PHE A 132 -3.16 -2.29 18.25
C PHE A 132 -2.23 -1.63 17.24
N THR A 133 -2.21 -2.16 16.04
CA THR A 133 -1.25 -1.85 14.99
C THR A 133 -1.75 -0.74 14.04
N VAL A 134 -0.83 -0.14 13.27
CA VAL A 134 -1.19 0.83 12.23
C VAL A 134 -2.19 0.26 11.23
N PRO A 135 -2.03 -0.98 10.70
CA PRO A 135 -3.07 -1.59 9.86
C PRO A 135 -4.45 -1.64 10.52
N GLN A 136 -4.52 -1.94 11.81
CA GLN A 136 -5.79 -1.94 12.53
C GLN A 136 -6.39 -0.53 12.65
N ILE A 137 -5.58 0.51 12.84
CA ILE A 137 -6.05 1.90 12.83
C ILE A 137 -6.64 2.24 11.46
N ILE A 138 -5.91 1.96 10.38
CA ILE A 138 -6.40 2.20 9.00
C ILE A 138 -7.72 1.45 8.75
N ARG A 139 -7.81 0.20 9.17
CA ARG A 139 -9.03 -0.63 9.01
C ARG A 139 -10.23 -0.02 9.73
N GLN A 140 -10.06 0.66 10.87
CA GLN A 140 -11.15 1.34 11.60
C GLN A 140 -11.68 2.57 10.89
N LEU A 141 -10.97 3.13 9.91
CA LEU A 141 -11.45 4.24 9.10
C LEU A 141 -12.44 3.81 8.01
N ASN A 142 -12.57 2.51 7.75
CA ASN A 142 -13.59 2.02 6.85
C ASN A 142 -14.99 2.30 7.41
N PRO A 143 -15.93 2.80 6.59
CA PRO A 143 -17.31 2.95 7.03
C PRO A 143 -17.95 1.58 7.31
N LEU A 144 -18.91 1.54 8.23
CA LEU A 144 -19.67 0.32 8.54
C LEU A 144 -20.48 -0.15 7.34
N SER A 145 -20.98 0.81 6.54
CA SER A 145 -21.72 0.59 5.29
C SER A 145 -21.74 1.91 4.51
N GLY A 146 -22.01 1.85 3.21
CA GLY A 146 -22.12 3.03 2.38
C GLY A 146 -21.99 2.71 0.89
N SER A 147 -22.12 3.74 0.06
CA SER A 147 -21.79 3.68 -1.37
C SER A 147 -20.27 3.78 -1.59
N ASP A 148 -19.81 3.57 -2.81
CA ASP A 148 -18.39 3.70 -3.15
C ASP A 148 -17.87 5.12 -2.85
N GLU A 149 -18.69 6.16 -3.04
CA GLU A 149 -18.32 7.54 -2.71
C GLU A 149 -18.00 7.72 -1.23
N VAL A 150 -18.75 7.09 -0.32
CA VAL A 150 -18.48 7.13 1.12
C VAL A 150 -17.18 6.41 1.45
N TYR A 151 -16.90 5.27 0.81
CA TYR A 151 -15.63 4.58 0.97
C TYR A 151 -14.47 5.40 0.42
N ASP A 152 -14.64 6.09 -0.70
CA ASP A 152 -13.60 6.92 -1.31
C ASP A 152 -13.27 8.14 -0.45
N GLU A 153 -14.28 8.78 0.15
CA GLU A 153 -14.06 9.85 1.13
C GLU A 153 -13.27 9.38 2.36
N GLN A 154 -13.60 8.21 2.90
CA GLN A 154 -12.87 7.64 4.03
C GLN A 154 -11.46 7.16 3.64
N PHE A 155 -11.29 6.65 2.43
CA PHE A 155 -9.97 6.33 1.88
C PHE A 155 -9.07 7.57 1.82
N GLU A 156 -9.58 8.70 1.37
CA GLU A 156 -8.82 9.95 1.35
C GLU A 156 -8.43 10.44 2.76
N ILE A 157 -9.29 10.20 3.76
CA ILE A 157 -8.94 10.47 5.17
C ILE A 157 -7.81 9.54 5.62
N ALA A 158 -7.90 8.25 5.29
CA ALA A 158 -6.89 7.26 5.62
C ALA A 158 -5.54 7.61 4.97
N VAL A 159 -5.53 8.00 3.69
CA VAL A 159 -4.31 8.41 2.98
C VAL A 159 -3.68 9.64 3.62
N ARG A 160 -4.46 10.66 4.01
CA ARG A 160 -3.91 11.83 4.71
C ARG A 160 -3.27 11.45 6.05
N LEU A 161 -3.93 10.63 6.87
CA LEU A 161 -3.37 10.15 8.14
C LEU A 161 -2.10 9.32 7.90
N ALA A 162 -2.14 8.40 6.94
CA ALA A 162 -1.00 7.56 6.59
C ALA A 162 0.19 8.40 6.09
N THR A 163 -0.05 9.48 5.35
CA THR A 163 1.00 10.41 4.89
C THR A 163 1.74 11.01 6.09
N GLU A 164 1.02 11.56 7.07
CA GLU A 164 1.63 12.14 8.27
C GLU A 164 2.46 11.12 9.06
N ILE A 165 1.92 9.92 9.24
CA ILE A 165 2.62 8.82 9.94
C ILE A 165 3.89 8.45 9.19
N PHE A 166 3.78 8.20 7.88
CA PHE A 166 4.87 7.66 7.08
C PHE A 166 6.00 8.68 6.85
N GLU A 167 5.65 9.93 6.58
CA GLU A 167 6.64 11.00 6.45
C GLU A 167 7.36 11.27 7.78
N SER A 168 6.63 11.22 8.91
CA SER A 168 7.24 11.36 10.23
C SER A 168 8.22 10.22 10.50
N LEU A 169 7.83 8.98 10.19
CA LEU A 169 8.69 7.81 10.32
C LEU A 169 9.97 7.97 9.48
N CYS A 170 9.86 8.32 8.21
CA CYS A 170 11.01 8.50 7.32
C CYS A 170 11.98 9.62 7.76
N ARG A 171 11.48 10.62 8.51
CA ARG A 171 12.35 11.69 9.07
C ARG A 171 13.10 11.27 10.34
N GLN A 172 12.69 10.19 11.00
CA GLN A 172 13.25 9.76 12.30
C GLN A 172 14.22 8.57 12.17
N VAL A 173 14.27 7.94 11.04
CA VAL A 173 15.17 6.83 10.74
C VAL A 173 16.36 7.27 9.92
#